data_b40875bd85980e85c05ffdfd9823e2f6
#
_entry.id   b40875bd85980e85c05ffdfd9823e2f6
#
_cell.length_a   1.000
_cell.length_b   1.000
_cell.length_c   1.000
_cell.angle_alpha   90.00
_cell.angle_beta   90.00
_cell.angle_gamma   90.00
#
_symmetry.space_group_name_H-M   'P 1'
#
loop_
_entity.id
_entity.type
_entity.pdbx_description
1 polymer ?
#
loop_
_entity_poly.entity_id
_entity_poly.type
_entity_poly.pdbx_seq_one_letter_code
_entity_poly.pdbx_strand_id
1 'polypeptide(L)'
;MATAAPPRDKSYEWTLLLLLTLANGVVAFDRLTVAFLAPYIVTDLGLSNAQVGLLAGALSGAIALSAFFGGRLADRSGKRKTMLIVCTLLFSLGSGAGGLALTFTALLAARFALGLAEGPMVPIGQTVIAEVSQPHRRGVNMGFMQMVGAFGLAGFVGPIVATQLAEDYGWRTAMYLSILPGLVLALLLVLFMRADPKAPPAEAQQQGNFVQALVALLRIPNMRVILAVAAFITSWLVLQNTFLALFLTEDKGLTPTTAGWVISMGGIAGIVGGVGLPFLSDRIGRKPVMIWGSLACVASPLALLLLPGDPMLLAGAILIGWLPIGIGPLYCATVPAESVSPALASTAIGLSMGTAELVGGVILPPIAGEIADSYGLTSVFMICIALALAAALAALFLRETAPRVAAPQ
;
A
#
# COMPACT_ATOMS: atom_id res chain seq x y z
N MET A 1 23.22 -37.30 1.48
CA MET A 1 23.96 -36.37 0.60
C MET A 1 23.01 -35.23 0.24
N ALA A 2 23.20 -34.06 0.84
CA ALA A 2 22.42 -32.88 0.46
C ALA A 2 22.88 -32.44 -0.92
N THR A 3 22.02 -32.58 -1.93
CA THR A 3 22.26 -32.04 -3.25
C THR A 3 22.41 -30.54 -3.15
N ALA A 4 23.60 -30.04 -3.44
CA ALA A 4 23.86 -28.60 -3.48
C ALA A 4 22.82 -27.94 -4.40
N ALA A 5 22.11 -26.95 -3.88
CA ALA A 5 21.18 -26.17 -4.68
C ALA A 5 21.93 -25.60 -5.91
N PRO A 6 21.36 -25.63 -7.11
CA PRO A 6 22.01 -25.13 -8.31
C PRO A 6 22.44 -23.67 -8.11
N PRO A 7 23.56 -23.24 -8.70
CA PRO A 7 24.05 -21.87 -8.56
C PRO A 7 22.95 -20.90 -8.99
N ARG A 8 22.53 -20.01 -8.08
CA ARG A 8 21.49 -19.02 -8.33
C ARG A 8 22.00 -18.03 -9.38
N ASP A 9 21.23 -17.88 -10.43
CA ASP A 9 21.53 -16.99 -11.54
C ASP A 9 21.29 -15.53 -11.10
N LYS A 10 22.38 -14.80 -10.81
CA LYS A 10 22.33 -13.40 -10.37
C LYS A 10 21.66 -12.50 -11.40
N SER A 11 21.84 -12.78 -12.69
CA SER A 11 21.20 -11.98 -13.76
C SER A 11 19.68 -12.13 -13.68
N TYR A 12 19.20 -13.35 -13.48
CA TYR A 12 17.78 -13.62 -13.33
C TYR A 12 17.19 -13.01 -12.05
N GLU A 13 17.93 -13.02 -10.94
CA GLU A 13 17.50 -12.35 -9.68
C GLU A 13 17.22 -10.86 -9.92
N TRP A 14 18.13 -10.14 -10.61
CA TRP A 14 17.94 -8.74 -10.94
C TRP A 14 16.79 -8.51 -11.94
N THR A 15 16.70 -9.31 -12.99
CA THR A 15 15.62 -9.23 -13.96
C THR A 15 14.26 -9.41 -13.28
N LEU A 16 14.14 -10.40 -12.42
CA LEU A 16 12.91 -10.67 -11.69
C LEU A 16 12.59 -9.59 -10.66
N LEU A 17 13.59 -9.05 -9.97
CA LEU A 17 13.42 -7.94 -9.04
C LEU A 17 12.85 -6.72 -9.75
N LEU A 18 13.43 -6.32 -10.88
CA LEU A 18 12.93 -5.17 -11.65
C LEU A 18 11.52 -5.42 -12.19
N LEU A 19 11.26 -6.62 -12.69
CA LEU A 19 9.96 -7.00 -13.22
C LEU A 19 8.86 -6.96 -12.13
N LEU A 20 9.13 -7.50 -10.95
CA LEU A 20 8.19 -7.51 -9.84
C LEU A 20 8.06 -6.12 -9.18
N THR A 21 9.12 -5.30 -9.21
CA THR A 21 9.05 -3.89 -8.80
C THR A 21 8.12 -3.11 -9.73
N LEU A 22 8.25 -3.31 -11.05
CA LEU A 22 7.34 -2.72 -12.03
C LEU A 22 5.90 -3.22 -11.81
N ALA A 23 5.72 -4.52 -11.56
CA ALA A 23 4.40 -5.10 -11.27
C ALA A 23 3.75 -4.45 -10.05
N ASN A 24 4.49 -4.33 -8.95
CA ASN A 24 4.00 -3.65 -7.74
C ASN A 24 3.69 -2.17 -7.99
N GLY A 25 4.49 -1.50 -8.80
CA GLY A 25 4.26 -0.10 -9.17
C GLY A 25 3.02 0.09 -10.03
N VAL A 26 2.77 -0.76 -11.01
CA VAL A 26 1.59 -0.69 -11.87
C VAL A 26 0.31 -0.98 -11.07
N VAL A 27 0.33 -1.99 -10.19
CA VAL A 27 -0.78 -2.27 -9.27
C VAL A 27 -1.05 -1.08 -8.34
N ALA A 28 -0.01 -0.51 -7.73
CA ALA A 28 -0.17 0.65 -6.85
C ALA A 28 -0.66 1.90 -7.60
N PHE A 29 -0.19 2.12 -8.84
CA PHE A 29 -0.67 3.20 -9.71
C PHE A 29 -2.17 3.07 -9.97
N ASP A 30 -2.62 1.88 -10.32
CA ASP A 30 -4.02 1.61 -10.63
C ASP A 30 -4.94 1.83 -9.42
N ARG A 31 -4.51 1.41 -8.23
CA ARG A 31 -5.20 1.71 -6.97
C ARG A 31 -5.43 3.19 -6.76
N LEU A 32 -4.42 4.01 -7.03
CA LEU A 32 -4.43 5.44 -6.74
C LEU A 32 -5.01 6.28 -7.88
N THR A 33 -5.16 5.73 -9.09
CA THR A 33 -5.60 6.46 -10.28
C THR A 33 -6.93 7.19 -10.05
N VAL A 34 -7.95 6.57 -9.45
CA VAL A 34 -9.22 7.25 -9.16
C VAL A 34 -9.05 8.37 -8.14
N ALA A 35 -8.16 8.22 -7.16
CA ALA A 35 -7.89 9.29 -6.20
C ALA A 35 -7.20 10.50 -6.87
N PHE A 36 -6.26 10.26 -7.79
CA PHE A 36 -5.63 11.35 -8.56
C PHE A 36 -6.60 12.02 -9.52
N LEU A 37 -7.53 11.26 -10.10
CA LEU A 37 -8.55 11.73 -11.03
C LEU A 37 -9.82 12.20 -10.32
N ALA A 38 -9.90 12.11 -8.99
CA ALA A 38 -11.09 12.43 -8.21
C ALA A 38 -11.67 13.83 -8.53
N PRO A 39 -10.88 14.91 -8.69
CA PRO A 39 -11.44 16.22 -9.02
C PRO A 39 -12.23 16.23 -10.34
N TYR A 40 -11.79 15.47 -11.34
CA TYR A 40 -12.51 15.35 -12.61
C TYR A 40 -13.74 14.44 -12.51
N ILE A 41 -13.59 13.28 -11.81
CA ILE A 41 -14.63 12.27 -11.68
C ILE A 41 -15.80 12.79 -10.83
N VAL A 42 -15.49 13.46 -9.71
CA VAL A 42 -16.48 14.06 -8.80
C VAL A 42 -17.34 15.06 -9.54
N THR A 43 -16.71 15.95 -10.32
CA THR A 43 -17.43 16.96 -11.10
C THR A 43 -18.31 16.33 -12.19
N ASP A 44 -17.82 15.31 -12.89
CA ASP A 44 -18.52 14.71 -14.05
C ASP A 44 -19.67 13.77 -13.63
N LEU A 45 -19.49 13.00 -12.56
CA LEU A 45 -20.48 12.03 -12.07
C LEU A 45 -21.33 12.56 -10.90
N GLY A 46 -21.08 13.77 -10.40
CA GLY A 46 -21.79 14.36 -9.27
C GLY A 46 -21.61 13.56 -7.97
N LEU A 47 -20.40 13.07 -7.68
CA LEU A 47 -20.15 12.21 -6.52
C LEU A 47 -20.05 13.02 -5.23
N SER A 48 -20.55 12.44 -4.12
CA SER A 48 -20.27 12.93 -2.78
C SER A 48 -18.90 12.41 -2.27
N ASN A 49 -18.36 13.04 -1.23
CA ASN A 49 -17.14 12.58 -0.56
C ASN A 49 -17.32 11.18 0.07
N ALA A 50 -18.52 10.87 0.57
CA ALA A 50 -18.86 9.52 1.04
C ALA A 50 -18.72 8.49 -0.07
N GLN A 51 -19.19 8.81 -1.28
CA GLN A 51 -19.05 7.93 -2.44
C GLN A 51 -17.59 7.76 -2.87
N VAL A 52 -16.76 8.81 -2.82
CA VAL A 52 -15.31 8.72 -3.06
C VAL A 52 -14.65 7.79 -2.04
N GLY A 53 -14.97 7.95 -0.77
CA GLY A 53 -14.50 7.05 0.29
C GLY A 53 -14.94 5.61 0.08
N LEU A 54 -16.18 5.39 -0.40
CA LEU A 54 -16.72 4.05 -0.68
C LEU A 54 -16.01 3.38 -1.87
N LEU A 55 -15.60 4.14 -2.91
CA LEU A 55 -14.79 3.61 -4.01
C LEU A 55 -13.44 3.08 -3.51
N ALA A 56 -12.78 3.80 -2.61
CA ALA A 56 -11.53 3.36 -1.98
C ALA A 56 -11.76 2.12 -1.09
N GLY A 57 -12.83 2.13 -0.28
CA GLY A 57 -13.20 1.04 0.60
C GLY A 57 -13.55 -0.25 -0.14
N ALA A 58 -14.31 -0.16 -1.23
CA ALA A 58 -14.69 -1.31 -2.05
C ALA A 58 -13.47 -1.97 -2.71
N LEU A 59 -12.55 -1.17 -3.23
CA LEU A 59 -11.30 -1.65 -3.81
C LEU A 59 -10.47 -2.39 -2.74
N SER A 60 -10.21 -1.75 -1.60
CA SER A 60 -9.44 -2.34 -0.49
C SER A 60 -10.07 -3.62 0.04
N GLY A 61 -11.41 -3.66 0.20
CA GLY A 61 -12.12 -4.85 0.63
C GLY A 61 -12.01 -6.02 -0.36
N ALA A 62 -12.13 -5.73 -1.64
CA ALA A 62 -11.97 -6.74 -2.70
C ALA A 62 -10.53 -7.28 -2.76
N ILE A 63 -9.51 -6.40 -2.62
CA ILE A 63 -8.11 -6.79 -2.54
C ILE A 63 -7.87 -7.72 -1.35
N ALA A 64 -8.32 -7.34 -0.15
CA ALA A 64 -8.14 -8.15 1.05
C ALA A 64 -8.77 -9.54 0.91
N LEU A 65 -9.98 -9.60 0.36
CA LEU A 65 -10.70 -10.84 0.09
C LEU A 65 -9.93 -11.73 -0.90
N SER A 66 -9.55 -11.19 -2.05
CA SER A 66 -8.90 -11.94 -3.12
C SER A 66 -7.45 -12.31 -2.82
N ALA A 67 -6.71 -11.50 -2.05
CA ALA A 67 -5.36 -11.82 -1.60
C ALA A 67 -5.34 -13.11 -0.75
N PHE A 68 -6.34 -13.27 0.13
CA PHE A 68 -6.46 -14.45 0.98
C PHE A 68 -6.71 -15.74 0.18
N PHE A 69 -7.63 -15.70 -0.78
CA PHE A 69 -7.95 -16.88 -1.60
C PHE A 69 -6.92 -17.12 -2.70
N GLY A 70 -6.45 -16.05 -3.34
CA GLY A 70 -5.50 -16.11 -4.44
C GLY A 70 -4.12 -16.61 -4.04
N GLY A 71 -3.61 -16.18 -2.89
CA GLY A 71 -2.36 -16.70 -2.32
C GLY A 71 -2.42 -18.23 -2.13
N ARG A 72 -3.51 -18.72 -1.51
CA ARG A 72 -3.74 -20.18 -1.33
C ARG A 72 -3.85 -20.93 -2.66
N LEU A 73 -4.53 -20.35 -3.64
CA LEU A 73 -4.66 -20.96 -4.96
C LEU A 73 -3.31 -21.03 -5.67
N ALA A 74 -2.47 -19.98 -5.56
CA ALA A 74 -1.13 -19.97 -6.11
C ALA A 74 -0.25 -21.06 -5.51
N ASP A 75 -0.27 -21.20 -4.18
CA ASP A 75 0.53 -22.20 -3.46
C ASP A 75 0.09 -23.62 -3.80
N ARG A 76 -1.23 -23.88 -3.91
CA ARG A 76 -1.76 -25.20 -4.25
C ARG A 76 -1.54 -25.57 -5.72
N SER A 77 -1.68 -24.63 -6.64
CA SER A 77 -1.55 -24.89 -8.07
C SER A 77 -0.10 -24.98 -8.52
N GLY A 78 0.84 -24.35 -7.80
CA GLY A 78 2.23 -24.17 -8.20
C GLY A 78 2.41 -23.35 -9.48
N LYS A 79 1.36 -22.65 -9.95
CA LYS A 79 1.34 -21.90 -11.22
C LYS A 79 1.43 -20.38 -10.99
N ARG A 80 2.42 -19.94 -10.23
CA ARG A 80 2.58 -18.53 -9.83
C ARG A 80 2.75 -17.59 -11.02
N LYS A 81 3.58 -17.97 -12.01
CA LYS A 81 3.75 -17.21 -13.26
C LYS A 81 2.42 -17.01 -13.98
N THR A 82 1.68 -18.10 -14.20
CA THR A 82 0.37 -18.03 -14.87
C THR A 82 -0.61 -17.15 -14.12
N MET A 83 -0.66 -17.28 -12.78
CA MET A 83 -1.53 -16.43 -11.96
C MET A 83 -1.15 -14.96 -12.03
N LEU A 84 0.15 -14.61 -11.95
CA LEU A 84 0.60 -13.22 -12.12
C LEU A 84 0.18 -12.65 -13.47
N ILE A 85 0.34 -13.42 -14.57
CA ILE A 85 -0.07 -12.97 -15.91
C ILE A 85 -1.58 -12.79 -16.00
N VAL A 86 -2.37 -13.76 -15.54
CA VAL A 86 -3.84 -13.69 -15.58
C VAL A 86 -4.36 -12.52 -14.72
N CYS A 87 -3.86 -12.37 -13.50
CA CYS A 87 -4.22 -11.26 -12.63
C CYS A 87 -3.85 -9.92 -13.28
N THR A 88 -2.65 -9.82 -13.90
CA THR A 88 -2.22 -8.61 -14.61
C THR A 88 -3.15 -8.24 -15.75
N LEU A 89 -3.56 -9.21 -16.57
CA LEU A 89 -4.50 -8.97 -17.67
C LEU A 89 -5.88 -8.56 -17.15
N LEU A 90 -6.38 -9.24 -16.12
CA LEU A 90 -7.70 -8.96 -15.55
C LEU A 90 -7.75 -7.58 -14.91
N PHE A 91 -6.74 -7.20 -14.11
CA PHE A 91 -6.76 -5.87 -13.51
C PHE A 91 -6.56 -4.76 -14.55
N SER A 92 -5.71 -4.98 -15.56
CA SER A 92 -5.52 -4.00 -16.64
C SER A 92 -6.82 -3.71 -17.39
N LEU A 93 -7.57 -4.77 -17.73
CA LEU A 93 -8.88 -4.62 -18.35
C LEU A 93 -9.89 -3.95 -17.39
N GLY A 94 -9.84 -4.32 -16.10
CA GLY A 94 -10.69 -3.74 -15.05
C GLY A 94 -10.44 -2.24 -14.85
N SER A 95 -9.18 -1.81 -14.94
CA SER A 95 -8.80 -0.38 -14.86
C SER A 95 -9.45 0.41 -15.98
N GLY A 96 -9.28 -0.05 -17.22
CA GLY A 96 -9.92 0.61 -18.36
C GLY A 96 -11.45 0.57 -18.30
N ALA A 97 -12.04 -0.49 -17.75
CA ALA A 97 -13.49 -0.59 -17.58
C ALA A 97 -14.04 0.53 -16.66
N GLY A 98 -13.23 1.05 -15.73
CA GLY A 98 -13.58 2.23 -14.95
C GLY A 98 -13.85 3.46 -15.81
N GLY A 99 -13.18 3.63 -16.95
CA GLY A 99 -13.43 4.71 -17.90
C GLY A 99 -14.78 4.62 -18.63
N LEU A 100 -15.41 3.43 -18.66
CA LEU A 100 -16.75 3.22 -19.21
C LEU A 100 -17.86 3.61 -18.22
N ALA A 101 -17.53 3.89 -16.97
CA ALA A 101 -18.52 4.16 -15.94
C ALA A 101 -19.26 5.48 -16.21
N LEU A 102 -20.58 5.41 -16.32
CA LEU A 102 -21.49 6.53 -16.47
C LEU A 102 -22.21 6.87 -15.15
N THR A 103 -22.06 6.02 -14.14
CA THR A 103 -22.72 6.17 -12.84
C THR A 103 -21.77 5.75 -11.72
N PHE A 104 -22.04 6.23 -10.51
CA PHE A 104 -21.35 5.79 -9.30
C PHE A 104 -21.33 4.26 -9.16
N THR A 105 -22.50 3.61 -9.33
CA THR A 105 -22.62 2.16 -9.15
C THR A 105 -21.76 1.38 -10.16
N ALA A 106 -21.69 1.84 -11.40
CA ALA A 106 -20.84 1.22 -12.42
C ALA A 106 -19.36 1.36 -12.06
N LEU A 107 -18.93 2.55 -11.59
CA LEU A 107 -17.56 2.78 -11.15
C LEU A 107 -17.21 1.95 -9.91
N LEU A 108 -18.15 1.85 -8.95
CA LEU A 108 -17.99 1.03 -7.75
C LEU A 108 -17.81 -0.46 -8.11
N ALA A 109 -18.65 -0.98 -9.02
CA ALA A 109 -18.52 -2.36 -9.48
C ALA A 109 -17.20 -2.62 -10.19
N ALA A 110 -16.76 -1.69 -11.04
CA ALA A 110 -15.46 -1.76 -11.70
C ALA A 110 -14.30 -1.78 -10.67
N ARG A 111 -14.35 -0.93 -9.63
CA ARG A 111 -13.36 -0.88 -8.54
C ARG A 111 -13.34 -2.17 -7.73
N PHE A 112 -14.50 -2.73 -7.42
CA PHE A 112 -14.59 -4.01 -6.72
C PHE A 112 -14.00 -5.16 -7.57
N ALA A 113 -14.38 -5.26 -8.85
CA ALA A 113 -13.85 -6.26 -9.77
C ALA A 113 -12.32 -6.14 -9.95
N LEU A 114 -11.81 -4.89 -10.07
CA LEU A 114 -10.39 -4.59 -10.12
C LEU A 114 -9.66 -5.12 -8.88
N GLY A 115 -10.16 -4.83 -7.68
CA GLY A 115 -9.56 -5.29 -6.43
C GLY A 115 -9.50 -6.81 -6.33
N LEU A 116 -10.51 -7.54 -6.84
CA LEU A 116 -10.46 -9.01 -6.90
C LEU A 116 -9.32 -9.53 -7.79
N ALA A 117 -8.99 -8.84 -8.86
CA ALA A 117 -7.90 -9.21 -9.76
C ALA A 117 -6.52 -8.85 -9.18
N GLU A 118 -6.40 -7.73 -8.45
CA GLU A 118 -5.14 -7.24 -7.91
C GLU A 118 -4.64 -7.98 -6.67
N GLY A 119 -5.56 -8.42 -5.78
CA GLY A 119 -5.20 -8.94 -4.47
C GLY A 119 -4.12 -10.02 -4.45
N PRO A 120 -4.12 -11.01 -5.35
CA PRO A 120 -3.09 -12.05 -5.38
C PRO A 120 -1.71 -11.56 -5.81
N MET A 121 -1.60 -10.42 -6.50
CA MET A 121 -0.37 -9.98 -7.17
C MET A 121 0.79 -9.76 -6.18
N VAL A 122 0.54 -8.98 -5.13
CA VAL A 122 1.59 -8.62 -4.16
C VAL A 122 2.08 -9.83 -3.36
N PRO A 123 1.22 -10.67 -2.76
CA PRO A 123 1.67 -11.87 -2.04
C PRO A 123 2.44 -12.85 -2.93
N ILE A 124 1.98 -13.09 -4.16
CA ILE A 124 2.68 -13.98 -5.10
C ILE A 124 4.04 -13.39 -5.46
N GLY A 125 4.11 -12.09 -5.80
CA GLY A 125 5.36 -11.40 -6.13
C GLY A 125 6.37 -11.46 -4.99
N GLN A 126 5.94 -11.25 -3.75
CA GLN A 126 6.79 -11.36 -2.55
C GLN A 126 7.33 -12.77 -2.37
N THR A 127 6.49 -13.79 -2.56
CA THR A 127 6.91 -15.20 -2.46
C THR A 127 7.96 -15.53 -3.52
N VAL A 128 7.72 -15.15 -4.77
CA VAL A 128 8.64 -15.41 -5.89
C VAL A 128 9.98 -14.73 -5.68
N ILE A 129 10.00 -13.44 -5.29
CA ILE A 129 11.27 -12.74 -5.05
C ILE A 129 12.02 -13.31 -3.83
N ALA A 130 11.32 -13.74 -2.78
CA ALA A 130 11.93 -14.36 -1.62
C ALA A 130 12.61 -15.70 -1.95
N GLU A 131 12.06 -16.49 -2.86
CA GLU A 131 12.61 -17.78 -3.30
C GLU A 131 13.86 -17.61 -4.17
N VAL A 132 13.85 -16.64 -5.09
CA VAL A 132 14.95 -16.39 -6.03
C VAL A 132 16.09 -15.62 -5.36
N SER A 133 15.80 -14.74 -4.43
CA SER A 133 16.79 -13.90 -3.77
C SER A 133 17.76 -14.70 -2.90
N GLN A 134 19.02 -14.28 -2.89
CA GLN A 134 20.02 -14.79 -1.96
C GLN A 134 19.58 -14.50 -0.51
N PRO A 135 19.85 -15.40 0.46
CA PRO A 135 19.33 -15.26 1.83
C PRO A 135 19.63 -13.91 2.48
N HIS A 136 20.85 -13.37 2.28
CA HIS A 136 21.28 -12.07 2.83
C HIS A 136 20.66 -10.85 2.11
N ARG A 137 20.07 -11.02 0.92
CA ARG A 137 19.45 -9.95 0.12
C ARG A 137 17.93 -9.97 0.10
N ARG A 138 17.29 -11.01 0.63
CA ARG A 138 15.84 -11.17 0.59
C ARG A 138 15.08 -9.95 1.12
N GLY A 139 15.47 -9.47 2.31
CA GLY A 139 14.83 -8.31 2.92
C GLY A 139 15.01 -7.03 2.09
N VAL A 140 16.22 -6.81 1.56
CA VAL A 140 16.53 -5.66 0.70
C VAL A 140 15.72 -5.72 -0.60
N ASN A 141 15.66 -6.90 -1.26
CA ASN A 141 14.94 -7.07 -2.51
C ASN A 141 13.42 -6.90 -2.32
N MET A 142 12.85 -7.44 -1.24
CA MET A 142 11.44 -7.25 -0.90
C MET A 142 11.13 -5.79 -0.58
N GLY A 143 11.99 -5.12 0.19
CA GLY A 143 11.86 -3.70 0.49
C GLY A 143 11.97 -2.83 -0.76
N PHE A 144 12.92 -3.13 -1.66
CA PHE A 144 13.09 -2.43 -2.93
C PHE A 144 11.83 -2.57 -3.81
N MET A 145 11.32 -3.80 -3.97
CA MET A 145 10.10 -4.06 -4.73
C MET A 145 8.92 -3.25 -4.19
N GLN A 146 8.74 -3.22 -2.88
CA GLN A 146 7.63 -2.52 -2.25
C GLN A 146 7.77 -1.00 -2.30
N MET A 147 8.91 -0.47 -1.88
CA MET A 147 9.08 0.98 -1.76
C MET A 147 9.26 1.66 -3.12
N VAL A 148 10.14 1.13 -3.98
CA VAL A 148 10.39 1.75 -5.29
C VAL A 148 9.21 1.54 -6.23
N GLY A 149 8.55 0.38 -6.20
CA GLY A 149 7.34 0.15 -6.99
C GLY A 149 6.21 1.08 -6.57
N ALA A 150 5.76 0.99 -5.32
CA ALA A 150 4.59 1.73 -4.86
C ALA A 150 4.82 3.25 -4.81
N PHE A 151 5.93 3.71 -4.21
CA PHE A 151 6.18 5.13 -4.05
C PHE A 151 6.87 5.77 -5.25
N GLY A 152 7.75 5.06 -5.96
CA GLY A 152 8.41 5.60 -7.14
C GLY A 152 7.47 5.71 -8.33
N LEU A 153 6.88 4.60 -8.76
CA LEU A 153 6.02 4.61 -9.94
C LEU A 153 4.64 5.20 -9.61
N ALA A 154 3.95 4.68 -8.61
CA ALA A 154 2.60 5.13 -8.30
C ALA A 154 2.58 6.46 -7.55
N GLY A 155 3.43 6.63 -6.53
CA GLY A 155 3.41 7.83 -5.69
C GLY A 155 4.06 9.06 -6.35
N PHE A 156 5.13 8.89 -7.16
CA PHE A 156 5.82 10.00 -7.81
C PHE A 156 5.36 10.22 -9.25
N VAL A 157 5.46 9.20 -10.11
CA VAL A 157 5.12 9.33 -11.53
C VAL A 157 3.60 9.37 -11.74
N GLY A 158 2.86 8.59 -10.95
CA GLY A 158 1.42 8.37 -11.11
C GLY A 158 0.57 9.63 -11.10
N PRO A 159 0.65 10.50 -10.06
CA PRO A 159 -0.16 11.70 -9.99
C PRO A 159 0.07 12.64 -11.18
N ILE A 160 1.35 12.80 -11.58
CA ILE A 160 1.71 13.67 -12.69
C ILE A 160 1.10 13.16 -13.99
N VAL A 161 1.33 11.89 -14.31
CA VAL A 161 0.88 11.31 -15.58
C VAL A 161 -0.65 11.23 -15.63
N ALA A 162 -1.31 10.80 -14.56
CA ALA A 162 -2.76 10.67 -14.52
C ALA A 162 -3.46 12.01 -14.69
N THR A 163 -3.03 13.05 -13.98
CA THR A 163 -3.66 14.38 -14.06
C THR A 163 -3.37 15.09 -15.39
N GLN A 164 -2.15 14.94 -15.95
CA GLN A 164 -1.80 15.50 -17.25
C GLN A 164 -2.64 14.87 -18.36
N LEU A 165 -2.74 13.52 -18.39
CA LEU A 165 -3.57 12.82 -19.37
C LEU A 165 -5.04 13.20 -19.23
N ALA A 166 -5.53 13.40 -18.01
CA ALA A 166 -6.91 13.79 -17.79
C ALA A 166 -7.20 15.23 -18.24
N GLU A 167 -6.24 16.13 -18.10
CA GLU A 167 -6.36 17.51 -18.59
C GLU A 167 -6.39 17.58 -20.11
N ASP A 168 -5.47 16.83 -20.78
CA ASP A 168 -5.34 16.88 -22.23
C ASP A 168 -6.45 16.09 -22.96
N TYR A 169 -6.88 14.94 -22.41
CA TYR A 169 -7.76 13.98 -23.10
C TYR A 169 -9.00 13.58 -22.32
N GLY A 170 -9.21 14.13 -21.12
CA GLY A 170 -10.28 13.75 -20.21
C GLY A 170 -9.97 12.52 -19.35
N TRP A 171 -10.57 12.46 -18.15
CA TRP A 171 -10.30 11.41 -17.17
C TRP A 171 -10.64 9.99 -17.65
N ARG A 172 -11.65 9.84 -18.51
CA ARG A 172 -12.02 8.54 -19.12
C ARG A 172 -10.90 8.00 -19.99
N THR A 173 -10.31 8.87 -20.83
CA THR A 173 -9.17 8.51 -21.69
C THR A 173 -7.94 8.18 -20.84
N ALA A 174 -7.68 8.92 -19.76
CA ALA A 174 -6.60 8.60 -18.83
C ALA A 174 -6.78 7.19 -18.22
N MET A 175 -8.02 6.82 -17.86
CA MET A 175 -8.32 5.45 -17.38
C MET A 175 -8.19 4.39 -18.49
N TYR A 176 -8.57 4.67 -19.75
CA TYR A 176 -8.32 3.72 -20.84
C TYR A 176 -6.83 3.51 -21.08
N LEU A 177 -6.03 4.58 -21.02
CA LEU A 177 -4.59 4.49 -21.21
C LEU A 177 -3.87 3.76 -20.07
N SER A 178 -4.47 3.68 -18.87
CA SER A 178 -3.91 2.88 -17.77
C SER A 178 -3.90 1.37 -18.05
N ILE A 179 -4.61 0.89 -19.08
CA ILE A 179 -4.50 -0.50 -19.56
C ILE A 179 -3.08 -0.80 -20.08
N LEU A 180 -2.43 0.18 -20.73
CA LEU A 180 -1.18 -0.03 -21.44
C LEU A 180 -0.02 -0.51 -20.53
N PRO A 181 0.26 0.12 -19.38
CA PRO A 181 1.29 -0.36 -18.46
C PRO A 181 1.09 -1.82 -18.04
N GLY A 182 -0.16 -2.22 -17.79
CA GLY A 182 -0.48 -3.59 -17.42
C GLY A 182 -0.32 -4.59 -18.57
N LEU A 183 -0.69 -4.23 -19.79
CA LEU A 183 -0.45 -5.09 -20.96
C LEU A 183 1.05 -5.27 -21.24
N VAL A 184 1.82 -4.20 -21.16
CA VAL A 184 3.29 -4.25 -21.26
C VAL A 184 3.86 -5.15 -20.17
N LEU A 185 3.41 -4.99 -18.92
CA LEU A 185 3.82 -5.85 -17.81
C LEU A 185 3.48 -7.32 -18.06
N ALA A 186 2.28 -7.63 -18.52
CA ALA A 186 1.87 -9.01 -18.85
C ALA A 186 2.79 -9.62 -19.90
N LEU A 187 3.12 -8.86 -20.96
CA LEU A 187 4.08 -9.29 -21.98
C LEU A 187 5.48 -9.54 -21.40
N LEU A 188 5.97 -8.63 -20.54
CA LEU A 188 7.27 -8.78 -19.89
C LEU A 188 7.29 -10.01 -18.95
N LEU A 189 6.20 -10.29 -18.22
CA LEU A 189 6.06 -11.49 -17.38
C LEU A 189 6.10 -12.77 -18.25
N VAL A 190 5.44 -12.76 -19.41
CA VAL A 190 5.49 -13.90 -20.35
C VAL A 190 6.91 -14.16 -20.84
N LEU A 191 7.62 -13.10 -21.26
CA LEU A 191 8.92 -13.20 -21.92
C LEU A 191 10.08 -13.49 -20.92
N PHE A 192 10.08 -12.83 -19.76
CA PHE A 192 11.26 -12.83 -18.88
C PHE A 192 11.09 -13.65 -17.59
N MET A 193 9.86 -13.92 -17.14
CA MET A 193 9.68 -14.79 -15.99
C MET A 193 9.77 -16.24 -16.40
N ARG A 194 10.67 -17.01 -15.75
CA ARG A 194 10.80 -18.46 -15.97
C ARG A 194 9.55 -19.20 -15.51
N ALA A 195 9.26 -20.34 -16.13
CA ALA A 195 8.17 -21.22 -15.66
C ALA A 195 8.46 -21.67 -14.21
N ASP A 196 7.38 -21.81 -13.43
CA ASP A 196 7.50 -22.32 -12.07
C ASP A 196 8.10 -23.74 -12.12
N PRO A 197 9.11 -24.05 -11.29
CA PRO A 197 9.51 -25.42 -11.08
C PRO A 197 8.28 -26.19 -10.57
N LYS A 198 8.12 -27.45 -11.01
CA LYS A 198 7.07 -28.33 -10.45
C LYS A 198 7.28 -28.38 -8.94
N ALA A 199 6.50 -27.57 -8.21
CA ALA A 199 6.53 -27.60 -6.76
C ALA A 199 6.13 -29.00 -6.31
N PRO A 200 6.85 -29.62 -5.36
CA PRO A 200 6.27 -30.72 -4.62
C PRO A 200 4.96 -30.25 -4.00
N PRO A 201 3.92 -31.11 -3.93
CA PRO A 201 2.68 -30.74 -3.28
C PRO A 201 3.04 -30.12 -1.93
N ALA A 202 2.56 -28.91 -1.68
CA ALA A 202 2.78 -28.26 -0.39
C ALA A 202 2.32 -29.27 0.66
N GLU A 203 3.26 -29.80 1.45
CA GLU A 203 2.90 -30.53 2.67
C GLU A 203 1.98 -29.59 3.42
N ALA A 204 0.75 -30.02 3.61
CA ALA A 204 -0.24 -29.24 4.32
C ALA A 204 0.36 -28.92 5.68
N GLN A 205 0.95 -27.73 5.82
CA GLN A 205 1.37 -27.23 7.11
C GLN A 205 0.16 -27.41 8.00
N GLN A 206 0.31 -28.25 9.02
CA GLN A 206 -0.75 -28.51 9.99
C GLN A 206 -1.25 -27.16 10.47
N GLN A 207 -2.37 -26.74 9.90
CA GLN A 207 -3.05 -25.52 10.32
C GLN A 207 -3.57 -25.80 11.72
N GLY A 208 -2.79 -25.41 12.72
CA GLY A 208 -3.31 -25.25 14.06
C GLY A 208 -4.58 -24.39 13.99
N ASN A 209 -5.48 -24.57 14.93
CA ASN A 209 -6.76 -23.86 14.92
C ASN A 209 -6.49 -22.34 14.80
N PHE A 210 -6.83 -21.76 13.64
CA PHE A 210 -6.57 -20.34 13.33
C PHE A 210 -7.12 -19.40 14.42
N VAL A 211 -8.28 -19.74 14.99
CA VAL A 211 -8.90 -18.97 16.07
C VAL A 211 -8.02 -19.02 17.33
N GLN A 212 -7.42 -20.17 17.64
CA GLN A 212 -6.52 -20.29 18.80
C GLN A 212 -5.25 -19.47 18.60
N ALA A 213 -4.68 -19.48 17.39
CA ALA A 213 -3.53 -18.64 17.05
C ALA A 213 -3.88 -17.15 17.17
N LEU A 214 -5.04 -16.73 16.67
CA LEU A 214 -5.53 -15.35 16.77
C LEU A 214 -5.68 -14.92 18.24
N VAL A 215 -6.34 -15.74 19.07
CA VAL A 215 -6.50 -15.46 20.50
C VAL A 215 -5.15 -15.40 21.21
N ALA A 216 -4.22 -16.30 20.87
CA ALA A 216 -2.87 -16.27 21.42
C ALA A 216 -2.12 -14.98 21.08
N LEU A 217 -2.21 -14.52 19.83
CA LEU A 217 -1.60 -13.27 19.39
C LEU A 217 -2.20 -12.05 20.10
N LEU A 218 -3.52 -11.99 20.26
CA LEU A 218 -4.20 -10.89 20.95
C LEU A 218 -3.90 -10.83 22.46
N ARG A 219 -3.38 -11.91 23.06
CA ARG A 219 -2.90 -11.91 24.46
C ARG A 219 -1.53 -11.24 24.60
N ILE A 220 -0.74 -11.14 23.55
CA ILE A 220 0.59 -10.51 23.56
C ILE A 220 0.42 -8.98 23.59
N PRO A 221 0.93 -8.27 24.62
CA PRO A 221 0.76 -6.82 24.73
C PRO A 221 1.25 -6.05 23.51
N ASN A 222 2.46 -6.39 23.00
CA ASN A 222 3.00 -5.75 21.81
C ASN A 222 2.10 -5.92 20.58
N MET A 223 1.46 -7.09 20.42
CA MET A 223 0.55 -7.31 19.28
C MET A 223 -0.65 -6.38 19.34
N ARG A 224 -1.27 -6.18 20.49
CA ARG A 224 -2.40 -5.23 20.63
C ARG A 224 -2.01 -3.81 20.30
N VAL A 225 -0.84 -3.38 20.78
CA VAL A 225 -0.30 -2.04 20.48
C VAL A 225 -0.05 -1.88 19.00
N ILE A 226 0.62 -2.87 18.37
CA ILE A 226 1.00 -2.75 16.96
C ILE A 226 -0.22 -2.80 16.03
N LEU A 227 -1.25 -3.58 16.37
CA LEU A 227 -2.51 -3.60 15.62
C LEU A 227 -3.20 -2.22 15.66
N ALA A 228 -3.19 -1.54 16.82
CA ALA A 228 -3.73 -0.19 16.92
C ALA A 228 -2.92 0.82 16.10
N VAL A 229 -1.58 0.79 16.20
CA VAL A 229 -0.71 1.67 15.41
C VAL A 229 -0.90 1.39 13.92
N ALA A 230 -0.94 0.12 13.50
CA ALA A 230 -1.17 -0.29 12.11
C ALA A 230 -2.51 0.24 11.58
N ALA A 231 -3.59 0.08 12.36
CA ALA A 231 -4.90 0.61 12.02
C ALA A 231 -4.86 2.14 11.84
N PHE A 232 -4.30 2.88 12.79
CA PHE A 232 -4.31 4.33 12.78
C PHE A 232 -3.43 4.94 11.68
N ILE A 233 -2.19 4.46 11.50
CA ILE A 233 -1.27 5.01 10.50
C ILE A 233 -1.69 4.62 9.08
N THR A 234 -2.20 3.41 8.87
CA THR A 234 -2.73 3.03 7.56
C THR A 234 -3.99 3.84 7.22
N SER A 235 -4.87 4.08 8.21
CA SER A 235 -6.00 4.99 8.02
C SER A 235 -5.56 6.39 7.62
N TRP A 236 -4.57 6.95 8.32
CA TRP A 236 -3.96 8.24 7.98
C TRP A 236 -3.47 8.27 6.51
N LEU A 237 -2.75 7.23 6.09
CA LEU A 237 -2.23 7.13 4.72
C LEU A 237 -3.35 7.04 3.69
N VAL A 238 -4.33 6.16 3.92
CA VAL A 238 -5.42 5.94 2.97
C VAL A 238 -6.31 7.16 2.85
N LEU A 239 -6.63 7.83 3.95
CA LEU A 239 -7.43 9.06 3.92
C LEU A 239 -6.73 10.17 3.14
N GLN A 240 -5.45 10.39 3.36
CA GLN A 240 -4.70 11.36 2.58
C GLN A 240 -4.65 10.97 1.10
N ASN A 241 -4.33 9.72 0.77
CA ASN A 241 -4.34 9.28 -0.62
C ASN A 241 -5.71 9.47 -1.29
N THR A 242 -6.81 9.25 -0.56
CA THR A 242 -8.16 9.31 -1.11
C THR A 242 -8.63 10.75 -1.33
N PHE A 243 -8.38 11.65 -0.38
CA PHE A 243 -8.98 12.99 -0.36
C PHE A 243 -8.00 14.13 -0.66
N LEU A 244 -6.69 13.87 -0.75
CA LEU A 244 -5.70 14.93 -0.93
C LEU A 244 -5.87 15.71 -2.24
N ALA A 245 -6.16 15.01 -3.34
CA ALA A 245 -6.37 15.67 -4.63
C ALA A 245 -7.58 16.61 -4.59
N LEU A 246 -8.70 16.16 -4.01
CA LEU A 246 -9.90 16.98 -3.82
C LEU A 246 -9.62 18.19 -2.92
N PHE A 247 -8.95 17.98 -1.78
CA PHE A 247 -8.60 19.07 -0.87
C PHE A 247 -7.71 20.12 -1.52
N LEU A 248 -6.70 19.70 -2.29
CA LEU A 248 -5.81 20.62 -2.98
C LEU A 248 -6.54 21.42 -4.08
N THR A 249 -7.53 20.84 -4.73
CA THR A 249 -8.30 21.52 -5.78
C THR A 249 -9.45 22.36 -5.23
N GLU A 250 -10.25 21.83 -4.31
CA GLU A 250 -11.45 22.50 -3.81
C GLU A 250 -11.14 23.53 -2.70
N ASP A 251 -10.32 23.15 -1.69
CA ASP A 251 -10.04 24.03 -0.55
C ASP A 251 -8.81 24.93 -0.79
N LYS A 252 -7.81 24.48 -1.54
CA LYS A 252 -6.60 25.26 -1.82
C LYS A 252 -6.60 25.95 -3.19
N GLY A 253 -7.58 25.64 -4.05
CA GLY A 253 -7.77 26.30 -5.34
C GLY A 253 -6.70 25.96 -6.38
N LEU A 254 -5.98 24.85 -6.22
CA LEU A 254 -5.01 24.41 -7.21
C LEU A 254 -5.70 23.78 -8.42
N THR A 255 -5.08 23.90 -9.60
CA THR A 255 -5.51 23.08 -10.74
C THR A 255 -5.19 21.60 -10.45
N PRO A 256 -5.96 20.64 -11.02
CA PRO A 256 -5.71 19.22 -10.80
C PRO A 256 -4.29 18.77 -11.19
N THR A 257 -3.72 19.33 -12.25
CA THR A 257 -2.33 19.09 -12.68
C THR A 257 -1.31 19.61 -11.67
N THR A 258 -1.51 20.83 -11.15
CA THR A 258 -0.66 21.38 -10.08
C THR A 258 -0.77 20.54 -8.82
N ALA A 259 -1.99 20.09 -8.44
CA ALA A 259 -2.20 19.19 -7.33
C ALA A 259 -1.47 17.85 -7.54
N GLY A 260 -1.48 17.29 -8.76
CA GLY A 260 -0.72 16.09 -9.12
C GLY A 260 0.78 16.24 -8.86
N TRP A 261 1.37 17.39 -9.24
CA TRP A 261 2.77 17.71 -8.94
C TRP A 261 3.05 17.80 -7.45
N VAL A 262 2.18 18.45 -6.69
CA VAL A 262 2.29 18.58 -5.24
C VAL A 262 2.21 17.20 -4.56
N ILE A 263 1.26 16.36 -4.96
CA ILE A 263 1.07 14.99 -4.45
C ILE A 263 2.30 14.11 -4.75
N SER A 264 2.94 14.30 -5.91
CA SER A 264 4.10 13.50 -6.31
C SER A 264 5.28 13.59 -5.32
N MET A 265 5.40 14.67 -4.55
CA MET A 265 6.41 14.79 -3.50
C MET A 265 6.25 13.75 -2.40
N GLY A 266 5.03 13.25 -2.17
CA GLY A 266 4.75 12.12 -1.28
C GLY A 266 5.42 10.82 -1.72
N GLY A 267 5.58 10.61 -3.04
CA GLY A 267 6.31 9.47 -3.60
C GLY A 267 7.79 9.49 -3.24
N ILE A 268 8.45 10.66 -3.37
CA ILE A 268 9.84 10.86 -2.96
C ILE A 268 9.99 10.63 -1.45
N ALA A 269 9.11 11.23 -0.67
CA ALA A 269 9.10 11.09 0.79
C ALA A 269 8.94 9.61 1.21
N GLY A 270 8.05 8.87 0.55
CA GLY A 270 7.83 7.45 0.84
C GLY A 270 9.04 6.58 0.58
N ILE A 271 9.79 6.83 -0.51
CA ILE A 271 11.03 6.10 -0.80
C ILE A 271 12.10 6.42 0.27
N VAL A 272 12.33 7.71 0.54
CA VAL A 272 13.36 8.15 1.48
C VAL A 272 13.04 7.67 2.90
N GLY A 273 11.81 7.88 3.35
CA GLY A 273 11.34 7.45 4.66
C GLY A 273 11.31 5.94 4.81
N GLY A 274 10.82 5.23 3.76
CA GLY A 274 10.69 3.78 3.75
C GLY A 274 12.01 3.02 3.85
N VAL A 275 13.12 3.63 3.45
CA VAL A 275 14.48 3.10 3.64
C VAL A 275 15.09 3.65 4.93
N GLY A 276 14.95 4.95 5.17
CA GLY A 276 15.65 5.64 6.27
C GLY A 276 15.15 5.25 7.66
N LEU A 277 13.83 5.19 7.86
CA LEU A 277 13.28 4.93 9.19
C LEU A 277 13.48 3.51 9.70
N PRO A 278 13.32 2.44 8.90
CA PRO A 278 13.70 1.10 9.34
C PRO A 278 15.17 1.02 9.72
N PHE A 279 16.06 1.60 8.90
CA PHE A 279 17.51 1.65 9.20
C PHE A 279 17.81 2.42 10.49
N LEU A 280 17.14 3.54 10.72
CA LEU A 280 17.27 4.29 11.97
C LEU A 280 16.78 3.45 13.16
N SER A 281 15.67 2.73 12.99
CA SER A 281 15.09 1.88 14.05
C SER A 281 15.98 0.70 14.46
N ASP A 282 16.84 0.23 13.56
CA ASP A 282 17.83 -0.79 13.88
C ASP A 282 18.94 -0.26 14.81
N ARG A 283 19.15 1.06 14.84
CA ARG A 283 20.18 1.72 15.65
C ARG A 283 19.67 2.22 16.99
N ILE A 284 18.51 2.93 16.99
CA ILE A 284 18.00 3.60 18.18
C ILE A 284 16.83 2.87 18.85
N GLY A 285 16.35 1.78 18.24
CA GLY A 285 15.25 0.99 18.73
C GLY A 285 13.95 1.17 17.95
N ARG A 286 13.07 0.17 18.01
CA ARG A 286 11.75 0.17 17.35
C ARG A 286 10.82 1.18 17.99
N LYS A 287 10.74 1.16 19.35
CA LYS A 287 9.82 1.98 20.12
C LYS A 287 10.02 3.48 19.87
N PRO A 288 11.23 4.09 20.00
CA PRO A 288 11.44 5.51 19.73
C PRO A 288 11.03 5.91 18.32
N VAL A 289 11.41 5.11 17.30
CA VAL A 289 11.08 5.43 15.91
C VAL A 289 9.57 5.35 15.66
N MET A 290 8.87 4.41 16.28
CA MET A 290 7.41 4.30 16.19
C MET A 290 6.71 5.51 16.84
N ILE A 291 7.16 5.96 18.01
CA ILE A 291 6.59 7.13 18.71
C ILE A 291 6.80 8.40 17.88
N TRP A 292 8.06 8.70 17.58
CA TRP A 292 8.40 9.94 16.86
C TRP A 292 7.92 9.95 15.42
N GLY A 293 7.95 8.79 14.73
CA GLY A 293 7.41 8.65 13.39
C GLY A 293 5.90 8.87 13.35
N SER A 294 5.15 8.26 14.28
CA SER A 294 3.70 8.49 14.38
C SER A 294 3.37 9.95 14.71
N LEU A 295 4.10 10.56 15.64
CA LEU A 295 3.92 11.99 16.00
C LEU A 295 4.24 12.91 14.81
N ALA A 296 5.30 12.62 14.07
CA ALA A 296 5.70 13.39 12.90
C ALA A 296 4.68 13.30 11.74
N CYS A 297 3.84 12.24 11.68
CA CYS A 297 2.72 12.17 10.75
C CYS A 297 1.67 13.29 10.95
N VAL A 298 1.68 14.00 12.08
CA VAL A 298 0.85 15.20 12.29
C VAL A 298 1.27 16.35 11.36
N ALA A 299 2.54 16.42 10.96
CA ALA A 299 3.10 17.56 10.24
C ALA A 299 2.42 17.80 8.88
N SER A 300 2.17 16.75 8.07
CA SER A 300 1.52 16.90 6.77
C SER A 300 0.10 17.47 6.87
N PRO A 301 -0.86 16.83 7.57
CA PRO A 301 -2.22 17.35 7.60
C PRO A 301 -2.30 18.71 8.29
N LEU A 302 -1.49 18.96 9.32
CA LEU A 302 -1.45 20.27 10.00
C LEU A 302 -0.93 21.37 9.07
N ALA A 303 0.16 21.12 8.34
CA ALA A 303 0.69 22.07 7.36
C ALA A 303 -0.30 22.31 6.21
N LEU A 304 -0.96 21.27 5.71
CA LEU A 304 -2.00 21.41 4.68
C LEU A 304 -3.17 22.28 5.15
N LEU A 305 -3.56 22.21 6.44
CA LEU A 305 -4.61 23.06 6.99
C LEU A 305 -4.17 24.52 7.14
N LEU A 306 -2.94 24.75 7.60
CA LEU A 306 -2.45 26.09 7.98
C LEU A 306 -1.83 26.89 6.83
N LEU A 307 -1.21 26.22 5.85
CA LEU A 307 -0.53 26.89 4.75
C LEU A 307 -1.52 27.42 3.71
N PRO A 308 -1.19 28.57 3.05
CA PRO A 308 -1.97 29.06 1.92
C PRO A 308 -1.87 28.11 0.73
N GLY A 309 -2.68 28.36 -0.31
CA GLY A 309 -2.69 27.58 -1.56
C GLY A 309 -1.46 27.78 -2.45
N ASP A 310 -0.29 28.05 -1.89
CA ASP A 310 0.98 28.13 -2.65
C ASP A 310 1.50 26.71 -2.95
N PRO A 311 1.65 26.34 -4.23
CA PRO A 311 2.07 24.99 -4.61
C PRO A 311 3.43 24.56 -4.06
N MET A 312 4.39 25.49 -3.94
CA MET A 312 5.75 25.18 -3.46
C MET A 312 5.76 24.89 -1.96
N LEU A 313 5.00 25.69 -1.18
CA LEU A 313 4.85 25.47 0.26
C LEU A 313 4.13 24.15 0.53
N LEU A 314 3.06 23.84 -0.20
CA LEU A 314 2.31 22.58 -0.06
C LEU A 314 3.15 21.37 -0.50
N ALA A 315 3.93 21.48 -1.57
CA ALA A 315 4.85 20.42 -2.01
C ALA A 315 5.92 20.15 -0.95
N GLY A 316 6.51 21.18 -0.36
CA GLY A 316 7.45 21.07 0.77
C GLY A 316 6.82 20.43 1.99
N ALA A 317 5.58 20.80 2.32
CA ALA A 317 4.82 20.22 3.43
C ALA A 317 4.56 18.73 3.24
N ILE A 318 4.19 18.31 2.02
CA ILE A 318 4.00 16.89 1.70
C ILE A 318 5.34 16.15 1.71
N LEU A 319 6.39 16.70 1.09
CA LEU A 319 7.72 16.07 1.06
C LEU A 319 8.23 15.78 2.47
N ILE A 320 8.14 16.76 3.38
CA ILE A 320 8.63 16.59 4.76
C ILE A 320 7.64 15.77 5.59
N GLY A 321 6.34 16.07 5.49
CA GLY A 321 5.30 15.50 6.32
C GLY A 321 4.95 14.04 5.97
N TRP A 322 5.36 13.53 4.81
CA TRP A 322 5.19 12.12 4.42
C TRP A 322 6.43 11.25 4.67
N LEU A 323 7.59 11.83 4.98
CA LEU A 323 8.77 11.04 5.39
C LEU A 323 8.46 10.02 6.50
N PRO A 324 7.65 10.37 7.52
CA PRO A 324 7.34 9.45 8.61
C PRO A 324 6.58 8.19 8.21
N ILE A 325 5.95 8.13 7.02
CA ILE A 325 5.27 6.93 6.53
C ILE A 325 6.21 5.71 6.44
N GLY A 326 7.52 5.96 6.42
CA GLY A 326 8.55 4.93 6.48
C GLY A 326 8.52 4.05 7.74
N ILE A 327 7.68 4.35 8.74
CA ILE A 327 7.39 3.40 9.84
C ILE A 327 6.51 2.22 9.38
N GLY A 328 5.95 2.27 8.18
CA GLY A 328 5.08 1.22 7.62
C GLY A 328 5.64 -0.19 7.73
N PRO A 329 6.86 -0.48 7.26
CA PRO A 329 7.49 -1.79 7.40
C PRO A 329 7.63 -2.26 8.85
N LEU A 330 7.78 -1.32 9.80
CA LEU A 330 7.93 -1.66 11.22
C LEU A 330 6.64 -2.22 11.81
N TYR A 331 5.50 -1.54 11.64
CA TYR A 331 4.23 -2.01 12.18
C TYR A 331 3.58 -3.12 11.34
N CYS A 332 3.85 -3.18 10.03
CA CYS A 332 3.30 -4.24 9.19
C CYS A 332 4.02 -5.58 9.37
N ALA A 333 5.34 -5.58 9.53
CA ALA A 333 6.13 -6.80 9.45
C ALA A 333 7.15 -6.98 10.58
N THR A 334 8.02 -5.97 10.83
CA THR A 334 9.19 -6.14 11.70
C THR A 334 8.78 -6.40 13.16
N VAL A 335 8.05 -5.48 13.77
CA VAL A 335 7.64 -5.59 15.18
C VAL A 335 6.69 -6.76 15.43
N PRO A 336 5.69 -7.06 14.55
CA PRO A 336 4.90 -8.27 14.67
C PRO A 336 5.76 -9.54 14.72
N ALA A 337 6.73 -9.68 13.80
CA ALA A 337 7.59 -10.85 13.74
C ALA A 337 8.52 -10.98 14.97
N GLU A 338 9.08 -9.85 15.43
CA GLU A 338 9.96 -9.80 16.61
C GLU A 338 9.21 -10.04 17.94
N SER A 339 7.88 -9.85 17.96
CA SER A 339 7.06 -9.95 19.18
C SER A 339 6.56 -11.36 19.48
N VAL A 340 6.76 -12.32 18.55
CA VAL A 340 6.21 -13.69 18.63
C VAL A 340 7.28 -14.74 18.34
N SER A 341 6.97 -16.01 18.62
CA SER A 341 7.82 -17.12 18.19
C SER A 341 7.86 -17.23 16.66
N PRO A 342 8.95 -17.75 16.07
CA PRO A 342 9.08 -17.90 14.60
C PRO A 342 7.93 -18.66 13.95
N ALA A 343 7.32 -19.61 14.65
CA ALA A 343 6.18 -20.38 14.17
C ALA A 343 4.90 -19.52 13.96
N LEU A 344 4.75 -18.42 14.69
CA LEU A 344 3.60 -17.51 14.61
C LEU A 344 3.89 -16.22 13.84
N ALA A 345 5.14 -16.02 13.41
CA ALA A 345 5.55 -14.75 12.79
C ALA A 345 4.71 -14.38 11.54
N SER A 346 4.48 -15.33 10.64
CA SER A 346 3.67 -15.09 9.43
C SER A 346 2.22 -14.76 9.78
N THR A 347 1.64 -15.40 10.81
CA THR A 347 0.28 -15.13 11.28
C THR A 347 0.19 -13.74 11.92
N ALA A 348 1.21 -13.33 12.69
CA ALA A 348 1.29 -12.01 13.32
C ALA A 348 1.40 -10.89 12.26
N ILE A 349 2.24 -11.07 11.25
CA ILE A 349 2.35 -10.15 10.10
C ILE A 349 1.01 -10.05 9.37
N GLY A 350 0.41 -11.20 9.03
CA GLY A 350 -0.88 -11.23 8.34
C GLY A 350 -2.00 -10.56 9.13
N LEU A 351 -2.02 -10.74 10.46
CA LEU A 351 -2.99 -10.09 11.33
C LEU A 351 -2.79 -8.56 11.36
N SER A 352 -1.53 -8.10 11.43
CA SER A 352 -1.23 -6.67 11.41
C SER A 352 -1.64 -6.01 10.10
N MET A 353 -1.25 -6.59 8.96
CA MET A 353 -1.61 -6.09 7.64
C MET A 353 -3.13 -6.15 7.40
N GLY A 354 -3.78 -7.25 7.81
CA GLY A 354 -5.23 -7.42 7.68
C GLY A 354 -6.02 -6.39 8.52
N THR A 355 -5.56 -6.11 9.74
CA THR A 355 -6.17 -5.08 10.59
C THR A 355 -5.99 -3.69 9.99
N ALA A 356 -4.78 -3.39 9.52
CA ALA A 356 -4.46 -2.14 8.86
C ALA A 356 -5.36 -1.88 7.64
N GLU A 357 -5.52 -2.89 6.77
CA GLU A 357 -6.35 -2.78 5.55
C GLU A 357 -7.84 -2.72 5.89
N LEU A 358 -8.31 -3.53 6.85
CA LEU A 358 -9.72 -3.53 7.23
C LEU A 358 -10.16 -2.19 7.82
N VAL A 359 -9.40 -1.66 8.77
CA VAL A 359 -9.75 -0.39 9.42
C VAL A 359 -9.42 0.79 8.52
N GLY A 360 -8.19 0.84 8.00
CA GLY A 360 -7.69 1.96 7.23
C GLY A 360 -8.15 1.99 5.79
N GLY A 361 -8.24 0.83 5.14
CA GLY A 361 -8.63 0.73 3.74
C GLY A 361 -10.13 0.63 3.52
N VAL A 362 -10.84 -0.16 4.36
CA VAL A 362 -12.25 -0.49 4.12
C VAL A 362 -13.20 0.37 4.93
N ILE A 363 -12.98 0.50 6.25
CA ILE A 363 -13.98 1.10 7.14
C ILE A 363 -13.89 2.62 7.16
N LEU A 364 -12.69 3.16 7.32
CA LEU A 364 -12.52 4.58 7.63
C LEU A 364 -12.74 5.53 6.44
N PRO A 365 -12.38 5.20 5.19
CA PRO A 365 -12.59 6.13 4.06
C PRO A 365 -14.06 6.50 3.82
N PRO A 366 -15.04 5.58 3.82
CA PRO A 366 -16.44 5.95 3.68
C PRO A 366 -16.94 6.84 4.83
N ILE A 367 -16.54 6.53 6.08
CA ILE A 367 -16.92 7.31 7.26
C ILE A 367 -16.34 8.72 7.20
N ALA A 368 -15.06 8.86 6.84
CA ALA A 368 -14.44 10.15 6.69
C ALA A 368 -15.04 10.97 5.55
N GLY A 369 -15.46 10.31 4.47
CA GLY A 369 -16.20 10.94 3.37
C GLY A 369 -17.56 11.48 3.80
N GLU A 370 -18.33 10.74 4.61
CA GLU A 370 -19.60 11.20 5.19
C GLU A 370 -19.41 12.41 6.10
N ILE A 371 -18.36 12.40 6.90
CA ILE A 371 -17.99 13.54 7.74
C ILE A 371 -17.60 14.73 6.85
N ALA A 372 -16.88 14.49 5.74
CA ALA A 372 -16.50 15.53 4.80
C ALA A 372 -17.71 16.12 4.05
N ASP A 373 -18.73 15.34 3.74
CA ASP A 373 -19.98 15.85 3.15
C ASP A 373 -20.72 16.80 4.10
N SER A 374 -20.59 16.58 5.42
CA SER A 374 -21.25 17.41 6.44
C SER A 374 -20.41 18.61 6.90
N TYR A 375 -19.10 18.48 7.02
CA TYR A 375 -18.20 19.43 7.67
C TYR A 375 -17.06 19.94 6.75
N GLY A 376 -17.06 19.55 5.47
CA GLY A 376 -16.01 19.88 4.49
C GLY A 376 -14.78 18.98 4.57
N LEU A 377 -13.94 19.03 3.51
CA LEU A 377 -12.73 18.22 3.40
C LEU A 377 -11.69 18.49 4.47
N THR A 378 -11.66 19.69 5.03
CA THR A 378 -10.84 20.07 6.19
C THR A 378 -10.98 19.06 7.36
N SER A 379 -12.19 18.51 7.58
CA SER A 379 -12.47 17.52 8.64
C SER A 379 -11.68 16.23 8.47
N VAL A 380 -11.43 15.79 7.24
CA VAL A 380 -10.61 14.58 6.94
C VAL A 380 -9.19 14.77 7.45
N PHE A 381 -8.60 15.94 7.24
CA PHE A 381 -7.24 16.24 7.70
C PHE A 381 -7.16 16.40 9.21
N MET A 382 -8.23 16.88 9.86
CA MET A 382 -8.35 16.86 11.34
C MET A 382 -8.41 15.41 11.87
N ILE A 383 -9.14 14.52 11.19
CA ILE A 383 -9.15 13.08 11.50
C ILE A 383 -7.74 12.50 11.34
N CYS A 384 -7.01 12.85 10.28
CA CYS A 384 -5.63 12.41 10.11
C CYS A 384 -4.71 12.85 11.26
N ILE A 385 -4.85 14.08 11.76
CA ILE A 385 -4.12 14.54 12.95
C ILE A 385 -4.47 13.69 14.18
N ALA A 386 -5.75 13.46 14.42
CA ALA A 386 -6.21 12.65 15.55
C ALA A 386 -5.68 11.21 15.49
N LEU A 387 -5.69 10.61 14.29
CA LEU A 387 -5.15 9.25 14.05
C LEU A 387 -3.63 9.19 14.31
N ALA A 388 -2.86 10.16 13.85
CA ALA A 388 -1.42 10.23 14.08
C ALA A 388 -1.09 10.38 15.59
N LEU A 389 -1.83 11.23 16.30
CA LEU A 389 -1.70 11.39 17.77
C LEU A 389 -2.10 10.09 18.50
N ALA A 390 -3.20 9.45 18.10
CA ALA A 390 -3.63 8.18 18.69
C ALA A 390 -2.60 7.06 18.46
N ALA A 391 -1.98 7.02 17.27
CA ALA A 391 -0.90 6.08 16.96
C ALA A 391 0.33 6.35 17.84
N ALA A 392 0.75 7.61 17.99
CA ALA A 392 1.86 7.99 18.85
C ALA A 392 1.59 7.61 20.31
N LEU A 393 0.38 7.87 20.81
CA LEU A 393 -0.04 7.49 22.15
C LEU A 393 -0.02 5.97 22.33
N ALA A 394 -0.55 5.21 21.37
CA ALA A 394 -0.50 3.75 21.41
C ALA A 394 0.96 3.24 21.43
N ALA A 395 1.85 3.83 20.61
CA ALA A 395 3.25 3.45 20.53
C ALA A 395 4.02 3.66 21.85
N LEU A 396 3.56 4.52 22.77
CA LEU A 396 4.16 4.68 24.11
C LEU A 396 4.12 3.36 24.92
N PHE A 397 3.10 2.52 24.68
CA PHE A 397 2.93 1.24 25.35
C PHE A 397 3.69 0.09 24.69
N LEU A 398 4.37 0.34 23.56
CA LEU A 398 5.19 -0.65 22.87
C LEU A 398 6.39 -1.00 23.78
N ARG A 399 6.67 -2.30 23.89
CA ARG A 399 7.93 -2.79 24.46
C ARG A 399 8.97 -2.90 23.35
N GLU A 400 10.20 -2.50 23.67
CA GLU A 400 11.30 -2.56 22.71
C GLU A 400 11.55 -3.98 22.21
N THR A 401 11.72 -4.13 20.88
CA THR A 401 11.95 -5.45 20.25
C THR A 401 13.24 -5.50 19.45
N ALA A 402 13.93 -4.36 19.24
CA ALA A 402 15.18 -4.35 18.49
C ALA A 402 16.25 -5.19 19.21
N PRO A 403 16.84 -6.23 18.57
CA PRO A 403 17.78 -7.14 19.22
C PRO A 403 19.01 -6.46 19.84
N ARG A 404 19.48 -5.36 19.26
CA ARG A 404 20.65 -4.61 19.75
C ARG A 404 20.37 -3.75 20.98
N VAL A 405 19.10 -3.38 21.20
CA VAL A 405 18.69 -2.47 22.27
C VAL A 405 17.98 -3.24 23.39
N ALA A 406 17.30 -4.32 23.07
CA ALA A 406 16.60 -5.18 24.01
C ALA A 406 17.51 -6.16 24.78
N ALA A 407 18.72 -6.42 24.29
CA ALA A 407 19.70 -7.24 25.02
C ALA A 407 20.14 -6.51 26.30
N PRO A 408 20.08 -7.14 27.48
CA PRO A 408 20.68 -6.55 28.69
C PRO A 408 22.19 -6.39 28.47
N GLN A 409 22.70 -5.18 28.70
CA GLN A 409 24.13 -4.88 28.77
C GLN A 409 24.79 -5.60 29.90
#